data_de69b8e4f92e65db9cf38743ae8e355f
#
_entry.id   de69b8e4f92e65db9cf38743ae8e355f
#
_cell.length_a   1.000
_cell.length_b   1.000
_cell.length_c   1.000
_cell.angle_alpha   90.00
_cell.angle_beta   90.00
_cell.angle_gamma   90.00
#
_symmetry.space_group_name_H-M   'P 1'
#
loop_
_entity.id
_entity.type
_entity.pdbx_description
1 polymer ?
#
loop_
_entity_poly.entity_id
_entity_poly.type
_entity_poly.pdbx_seq_one_letter_code
_entity_poly.pdbx_strand_id
1 'polypeptide(L)'
;MAAAGPITGFGTVHLNGLVFDTSGAAITIDGKSATQDDLRAGYYIQVKGHHDATQNQDFADQIDFRGNVIGPVTAIDATAQTLTVLGQTVRVTEDTSFDDDISPASLAGVTVGAFVEVSGMSLADGSIRATRIEGKMAGSALLQVIGTAASTDSTAKTLKINALVVDFSGATLTDFPATGPKDGDVIEVQGITLSSAGALNATRLELRSGK
;
A
#
# COMPACT_ATOMS: atom_id res chain seq x y z
N MET A 1 21.96 -5.92 0.96
CA MET A 1 21.47 -4.52 0.83
C MET A 1 19.96 -4.48 0.88
N ALA A 2 19.37 -3.31 1.16
CA ALA A 2 17.91 -3.10 1.12
C ALA A 2 17.61 -1.75 0.46
N ALA A 3 16.57 -1.71 -0.36
CA ALA A 3 16.11 -0.51 -1.02
C ALA A 3 14.58 -0.47 -1.06
N ALA A 4 14.00 0.72 -1.10
CA ALA A 4 12.56 0.90 -1.29
C ALA A 4 12.31 2.10 -2.20
N GLY A 5 11.37 1.98 -3.12
CA GLY A 5 11.05 3.04 -4.05
C GLY A 5 10.10 2.60 -5.17
N PRO A 6 9.66 3.55 -6.00
CA PRO A 6 8.84 3.23 -7.16
C PRO A 6 9.67 2.54 -8.25
N ILE A 7 9.07 1.56 -8.91
CA ILE A 7 9.64 0.96 -10.12
C ILE A 7 9.59 2.00 -11.24
N THR A 8 10.76 2.30 -11.82
CA THR A 8 10.90 3.27 -12.92
C THR A 8 11.27 2.63 -14.26
N GLY A 9 11.58 1.32 -14.29
CA GLY A 9 11.93 0.61 -15.52
C GLY A 9 11.96 -0.90 -15.34
N PHE A 10 11.88 -1.61 -16.47
CA PHE A 10 11.86 -3.08 -16.59
C PHE A 10 12.97 -3.60 -17.53
N GLY A 11 13.12 -4.93 -17.52
CA GLY A 11 14.23 -5.69 -18.08
C GLY A 11 15.14 -6.18 -16.95
N THR A 12 15.45 -5.26 -16.06
CA THR A 12 15.87 -5.34 -14.67
C THR A 12 14.97 -4.40 -13.89
N VAL A 13 14.83 -4.55 -12.57
CA VAL A 13 14.01 -3.62 -11.78
C VAL A 13 14.84 -2.39 -11.42
N HIS A 14 14.35 -1.23 -11.86
CA HIS A 14 14.97 0.07 -11.60
C HIS A 14 14.19 0.79 -10.49
N LEU A 15 14.88 1.22 -9.44
CA LEU A 15 14.32 2.08 -8.39
C LEU A 15 15.40 2.99 -7.78
N ASN A 16 15.10 4.27 -7.61
CA ASN A 16 15.99 5.27 -7.00
C ASN A 16 17.42 5.29 -7.57
N GLY A 17 17.56 5.06 -8.89
CA GLY A 17 18.86 5.00 -9.57
C GLY A 17 19.64 3.70 -9.38
N LEU A 18 19.10 2.74 -8.63
CA LEU A 18 19.64 1.38 -8.52
C LEU A 18 18.99 0.48 -9.57
N VAL A 19 19.74 -0.52 -10.02
CA VAL A 19 19.32 -1.50 -11.03
C VAL A 19 19.55 -2.89 -10.47
N PHE A 20 18.48 -3.67 -10.30
CA PHE A 20 18.53 -5.01 -9.75
C PHE A 20 18.23 -6.06 -10.81
N ASP A 21 19.09 -7.07 -10.93
CA ASP A 21 18.71 -8.31 -11.58
C ASP A 21 17.72 -9.08 -10.70
N THR A 22 16.61 -9.47 -11.28
CA THR A 22 15.51 -10.14 -10.58
C THR A 22 15.33 -11.60 -10.95
N SER A 23 16.23 -12.16 -11.76
CA SER A 23 16.11 -13.51 -12.32
C SER A 23 16.02 -14.63 -11.26
N GLY A 24 16.53 -14.37 -10.05
CA GLY A 24 16.46 -15.28 -8.90
C GLY A 24 15.59 -14.80 -7.76
N ALA A 25 14.90 -13.66 -7.91
CA ALA A 25 14.17 -13.03 -6.83
C ALA A 25 12.88 -13.77 -6.46
N ALA A 26 12.64 -13.94 -5.16
CA ALA A 26 11.30 -14.27 -4.66
C ALA A 26 10.44 -13.01 -4.65
N ILE A 27 9.40 -12.99 -5.49
CA ILE A 27 8.53 -11.83 -5.65
C ILE A 27 7.19 -12.11 -4.98
N THR A 28 6.71 -11.15 -4.18
CA THR A 28 5.38 -11.17 -3.58
C THR A 28 4.62 -9.88 -3.88
N ILE A 29 3.32 -10.03 -4.20
CA ILE A 29 2.36 -8.95 -4.39
C ILE A 29 1.20 -9.20 -3.42
N ASP A 30 0.96 -8.28 -2.49
CA ASP A 30 -0.06 -8.39 -1.44
C ASP A 30 0.02 -9.73 -0.68
N GLY A 31 1.26 -10.19 -0.41
CA GLY A 31 1.55 -11.41 0.30
C GLY A 31 1.36 -12.69 -0.49
N LYS A 32 1.07 -12.63 -1.79
CA LYS A 32 0.96 -13.78 -2.69
C LYS A 32 2.21 -13.88 -3.56
N SER A 33 2.65 -15.10 -3.84
CA SER A 33 3.75 -15.34 -4.79
C SER A 33 3.38 -14.79 -6.17
N ALA A 34 4.33 -14.10 -6.79
CA ALA A 34 4.17 -13.45 -8.09
C ALA A 34 5.45 -13.59 -8.92
N THR A 35 5.40 -13.08 -10.15
CA THR A 35 6.52 -13.06 -11.09
C THR A 35 6.89 -11.61 -11.45
N GLN A 36 7.99 -11.41 -12.13
CA GLN A 36 8.39 -10.09 -12.61
C GLN A 36 7.34 -9.48 -13.56
N ASP A 37 6.64 -10.32 -14.34
CA ASP A 37 5.62 -9.86 -15.28
C ASP A 37 4.36 -9.27 -14.60
N ASP A 38 4.18 -9.57 -13.31
CA ASP A 38 3.08 -9.04 -12.50
C ASP A 38 3.42 -7.66 -11.89
N LEU A 39 4.69 -7.27 -11.90
CA LEU A 39 5.11 -5.95 -11.43
C LEU A 39 4.70 -4.85 -12.42
N ARG A 40 4.42 -3.66 -11.91
CA ARG A 40 4.02 -2.49 -12.72
C ARG A 40 4.92 -1.28 -12.43
N ALA A 41 5.13 -0.45 -13.45
CA ALA A 41 5.77 0.85 -13.26
C ALA A 41 4.97 1.68 -12.26
N GLY A 42 5.67 2.35 -11.34
CA GLY A 42 5.06 3.10 -10.26
C GLY A 42 4.71 2.29 -9.00
N TYR A 43 4.77 0.95 -9.01
CA TYR A 43 4.68 0.17 -7.76
C TYR A 43 5.79 0.58 -6.80
N TYR A 44 5.44 0.96 -5.59
CA TYR A 44 6.41 1.26 -4.54
C TYR A 44 6.78 -0.05 -3.83
N ILE A 45 7.92 -0.60 -4.18
CA ILE A 45 8.38 -1.91 -3.72
C ILE A 45 9.46 -1.80 -2.65
N GLN A 46 9.60 -2.87 -1.87
CA GLN A 46 10.75 -3.12 -1.03
C GLN A 46 11.61 -4.23 -1.68
N VAL A 47 12.90 -3.98 -1.78
CA VAL A 47 13.87 -4.93 -2.31
C VAL A 47 14.89 -5.28 -1.23
N LYS A 48 15.09 -6.57 -1.00
CA LYS A 48 16.26 -7.11 -0.29
C LYS A 48 17.15 -7.83 -1.30
N GLY A 49 18.44 -7.58 -1.27
CA GLY A 49 19.35 -8.14 -2.25
C GLY A 49 20.80 -8.01 -1.84
N HIS A 50 21.67 -8.37 -2.74
CA HIS A 50 23.13 -8.34 -2.54
C HIS A 50 23.85 -7.78 -3.76
N HIS A 51 25.09 -7.32 -3.55
CA HIS A 51 25.99 -6.91 -4.62
C HIS A 51 26.96 -8.05 -4.92
N ASP A 52 27.03 -8.49 -6.18
CA ASP A 52 28.07 -9.42 -6.64
C ASP A 52 29.26 -8.62 -7.18
N ALA A 53 30.33 -8.57 -6.41
CA ALA A 53 31.55 -7.85 -6.80
C ALA A 53 32.25 -8.46 -8.03
N THR A 54 32.02 -9.75 -8.34
CA THR A 54 32.65 -10.43 -9.49
C THR A 54 31.98 -9.98 -10.79
N GLN A 55 30.65 -9.77 -10.76
CA GLN A 55 29.88 -9.33 -11.91
C GLN A 55 29.67 -7.81 -11.90
N ASN A 56 30.02 -7.15 -10.80
CA ASN A 56 29.72 -5.72 -10.55
C ASN A 56 28.24 -5.40 -10.77
N GLN A 57 27.37 -6.24 -10.20
CA GLN A 57 25.91 -6.20 -10.41
C GLN A 57 25.17 -6.39 -9.10
N ASP A 58 24.03 -5.70 -8.97
CA ASP A 58 23.12 -5.85 -7.86
C ASP A 58 22.04 -6.88 -8.21
N PHE A 59 21.80 -7.82 -7.30
CA PHE A 59 20.78 -8.85 -7.41
C PHE A 59 19.70 -8.63 -6.36
N ALA A 60 18.44 -8.76 -6.76
CA ALA A 60 17.33 -8.86 -5.83
C ALA A 60 17.16 -10.31 -5.38
N ASP A 61 17.16 -10.54 -4.07
CA ASP A 61 16.81 -11.83 -3.46
C ASP A 61 15.31 -11.91 -3.18
N GLN A 62 14.73 -10.77 -2.74
CA GLN A 62 13.32 -10.64 -2.44
C GLN A 62 12.78 -9.28 -2.93
N ILE A 63 11.58 -9.30 -3.51
CA ILE A 63 10.80 -8.11 -3.85
C ILE A 63 9.43 -8.28 -3.21
N ASP A 64 9.03 -7.31 -2.37
CA ASP A 64 7.69 -7.26 -1.79
C ASP A 64 6.98 -5.98 -2.25
N PHE A 65 5.80 -6.16 -2.82
CA PHE A 65 4.86 -5.09 -3.13
C PHE A 65 3.62 -5.21 -2.26
N ARG A 66 3.16 -4.08 -1.75
CA ARG A 66 1.88 -3.96 -1.06
C ARG A 66 1.27 -2.60 -1.32
N GLY A 67 0.02 -2.60 -1.75
CA GLY A 67 -0.76 -1.38 -1.86
C GLY A 67 -0.91 -0.69 -0.49
N ASN A 68 -0.71 0.62 -0.45
CA ASN A 68 -0.89 1.40 0.80
C ASN A 68 -2.34 1.42 1.25
N VAL A 69 -3.26 1.56 0.28
CA VAL A 69 -4.70 1.56 0.54
C VAL A 69 -5.45 1.00 -0.66
N ILE A 70 -6.44 0.14 -0.38
CA ILE A 70 -7.37 -0.43 -1.36
C ILE A 70 -8.79 -0.15 -0.86
N GLY A 71 -9.59 0.57 -1.64
CA GLY A 71 -10.96 0.88 -1.25
C GLY A 71 -11.64 1.93 -2.13
N PRO A 72 -12.86 2.32 -1.75
CA PRO A 72 -13.61 3.34 -2.48
C PRO A 72 -13.03 4.74 -2.27
N VAL A 73 -13.00 5.53 -3.34
CA VAL A 73 -12.72 6.96 -3.30
C VAL A 73 -13.92 7.66 -2.68
N THR A 74 -13.70 8.42 -1.61
CA THR A 74 -14.77 9.12 -0.89
C THR A 74 -14.80 10.63 -1.16
N ALA A 75 -13.66 11.22 -1.56
CA ALA A 75 -13.57 12.63 -1.93
C ALA A 75 -12.43 12.85 -2.93
N ILE A 76 -12.54 13.91 -3.73
CA ILE A 76 -11.50 14.39 -4.64
C ILE A 76 -11.41 15.90 -4.52
N ASP A 77 -10.21 16.44 -4.34
CA ASP A 77 -9.90 17.86 -4.40
C ASP A 77 -8.95 18.11 -5.57
N ALA A 78 -9.50 18.57 -6.69
CA ALA A 78 -8.73 18.85 -7.90
C ALA A 78 -7.78 20.06 -7.72
N THR A 79 -8.06 20.98 -6.80
CA THR A 79 -7.18 22.14 -6.54
C THR A 79 -5.96 21.72 -5.72
N ALA A 80 -6.18 20.92 -4.68
CA ALA A 80 -5.12 20.40 -3.84
C ALA A 80 -4.41 19.17 -4.46
N GLN A 81 -4.89 18.66 -5.60
CA GLN A 81 -4.42 17.43 -6.23
C GLN A 81 -4.42 16.25 -5.26
N THR A 82 -5.55 16.05 -4.57
CA THR A 82 -5.70 14.96 -3.61
C THR A 82 -6.99 14.17 -3.83
N LEU A 83 -6.97 12.93 -3.38
CA LEU A 83 -8.17 12.11 -3.21
C LEU A 83 -8.15 11.43 -1.83
N THR A 84 -9.32 11.02 -1.36
CA THR A 84 -9.47 10.32 -0.08
C THR A 84 -9.96 8.90 -0.33
N VAL A 85 -9.22 7.92 0.19
CA VAL A 85 -9.57 6.48 0.15
C VAL A 85 -9.52 5.93 1.56
N LEU A 86 -10.60 5.34 2.06
CA LEU A 86 -10.67 4.78 3.42
C LEU A 86 -10.11 5.74 4.50
N GLY A 87 -10.46 7.04 4.42
CA GLY A 87 -9.98 8.04 5.37
C GLY A 87 -8.50 8.41 5.24
N GLN A 88 -7.81 7.91 4.20
CA GLN A 88 -6.42 8.25 3.90
C GLN A 88 -6.38 9.37 2.86
N THR A 89 -5.59 10.42 3.11
CA THR A 89 -5.33 11.47 2.12
C THR A 89 -4.23 10.99 1.18
N VAL A 90 -4.55 10.91 -0.11
CA VAL A 90 -3.64 10.52 -1.19
C VAL A 90 -3.30 11.76 -2.01
N ARG A 91 -2.03 12.08 -2.12
CA ARG A 91 -1.51 13.20 -2.93
C ARG A 91 -1.09 12.69 -4.28
N VAL A 92 -1.63 13.29 -5.32
CA VAL A 92 -1.28 13.02 -6.71
C VAL A 92 -0.27 14.06 -7.18
N THR A 93 0.76 13.62 -7.88
CA THR A 93 1.82 14.47 -8.45
C THR A 93 2.00 14.16 -9.93
N GLU A 94 2.84 14.91 -10.62
CA GLU A 94 3.18 14.65 -12.03
C GLU A 94 3.85 13.27 -12.23
N ASP A 95 4.50 12.75 -11.17
CA ASP A 95 5.14 11.42 -11.19
C ASP A 95 4.15 10.27 -10.90
N THR A 96 2.88 10.56 -10.59
CA THR A 96 1.88 9.52 -10.31
C THR A 96 1.45 8.85 -11.61
N SER A 97 1.70 7.54 -11.73
CA SER A 97 1.18 6.71 -12.82
C SER A 97 -0.27 6.32 -12.56
N PHE A 98 -1.06 6.25 -13.61
CA PHE A 98 -2.43 5.76 -13.55
C PHE A 98 -2.57 4.52 -14.42
N ASP A 99 -3.45 3.62 -14.00
CA ASP A 99 -3.79 2.45 -14.80
C ASP A 99 -4.54 2.82 -16.07
N ASP A 100 -4.44 1.97 -17.10
CA ASP A 100 -5.05 2.21 -18.41
C ASP A 100 -6.59 2.27 -18.34
N ASP A 101 -7.19 1.67 -17.31
CA ASP A 101 -8.63 1.72 -17.03
C ASP A 101 -9.10 3.09 -16.48
N ILE A 102 -8.16 3.98 -16.10
CA ILE A 102 -8.45 5.34 -15.62
C ILE A 102 -8.26 6.32 -16.78
N SER A 103 -9.35 6.87 -17.32
CA SER A 103 -9.30 7.77 -18.48
C SER A 103 -10.00 9.10 -18.19
N PRO A 104 -9.29 10.28 -18.36
CA PRO A 104 -7.89 10.39 -18.71
C PRO A 104 -6.96 9.82 -17.61
N ALA A 105 -5.73 9.41 -17.97
CA ALA A 105 -4.73 8.87 -17.04
C ALA A 105 -4.20 9.98 -16.10
N SER A 106 -5.07 10.46 -15.23
CA SER A 106 -4.83 11.57 -14.28
C SER A 106 -5.90 11.56 -13.19
N LEU A 107 -5.76 12.45 -12.19
CA LEU A 107 -6.79 12.63 -11.15
C LEU A 107 -8.19 12.93 -11.73
N ALA A 108 -8.26 13.60 -12.89
CA ALA A 108 -9.51 13.91 -13.55
C ALA A 108 -10.27 12.67 -14.09
N GLY A 109 -9.57 11.55 -14.29
CA GLY A 109 -10.20 10.27 -14.68
C GLY A 109 -10.72 9.46 -13.49
N VAL A 110 -10.40 9.86 -12.26
CA VAL A 110 -10.89 9.20 -11.06
C VAL A 110 -12.23 9.83 -10.65
N THR A 111 -13.18 9.01 -10.23
CA THR A 111 -14.49 9.48 -9.75
C THR A 111 -14.74 9.08 -8.31
N VAL A 112 -15.53 9.87 -7.57
CA VAL A 112 -16.00 9.48 -6.23
C VAL A 112 -16.85 8.21 -6.37
N GLY A 113 -16.58 7.23 -5.49
CA GLY A 113 -17.19 5.90 -5.55
C GLY A 113 -16.37 4.87 -6.36
N ALA A 114 -15.41 5.30 -7.18
CA ALA A 114 -14.49 4.37 -7.84
C ALA A 114 -13.71 3.57 -6.79
N PHE A 115 -13.47 2.30 -7.05
CA PHE A 115 -12.67 1.43 -6.21
C PHE A 115 -11.23 1.42 -6.75
N VAL A 116 -10.27 1.80 -5.92
CA VAL A 116 -8.88 1.95 -6.35
C VAL A 116 -7.90 1.27 -5.40
N GLU A 117 -6.75 0.89 -5.94
CA GLU A 117 -5.55 0.58 -5.20
C GLU A 117 -4.54 1.73 -5.38
N VAL A 118 -3.95 2.17 -4.29
CA VAL A 118 -2.93 3.21 -4.28
C VAL A 118 -1.61 2.62 -3.80
N SER A 119 -0.59 2.79 -4.60
CA SER A 119 0.80 2.55 -4.25
C SER A 119 1.54 3.86 -4.10
N GLY A 120 2.39 3.98 -3.09
CA GLY A 120 3.15 5.20 -2.88
C GLY A 120 3.97 5.21 -1.60
N MET A 121 4.50 6.38 -1.30
CA MET A 121 5.29 6.62 -0.11
C MET A 121 4.41 7.25 0.99
N SER A 122 4.36 6.62 2.16
CA SER A 122 3.73 7.22 3.34
C SER A 122 4.58 8.39 3.84
N LEU A 123 3.96 9.53 4.04
CA LEU A 123 4.60 10.76 4.51
C LEU A 123 4.44 10.90 6.03
N ALA A 124 5.26 11.76 6.64
CA ALA A 124 5.26 11.99 8.10
C ALA A 124 3.92 12.56 8.62
N ASP A 125 3.14 13.24 7.77
CA ASP A 125 1.81 13.76 8.11
C ASP A 125 0.69 12.71 7.98
N GLY A 126 1.06 11.46 7.68
CA GLY A 126 0.14 10.34 7.47
C GLY A 126 -0.49 10.28 6.08
N SER A 127 -0.24 11.26 5.20
CA SER A 127 -0.71 11.20 3.81
C SER A 127 0.15 10.24 2.98
N ILE A 128 -0.37 9.80 1.84
CA ILE A 128 0.33 8.94 0.89
C ILE A 128 0.65 9.78 -0.36
N ARG A 129 1.93 9.91 -0.72
CA ARG A 129 2.32 10.40 -2.03
C ARG A 129 2.24 9.26 -3.02
N ALA A 130 1.20 9.27 -3.85
CA ALA A 130 0.96 8.20 -4.80
C ALA A 130 2.05 8.14 -5.88
N THR A 131 2.55 6.94 -6.14
CA THR A 131 3.41 6.64 -7.29
C THR A 131 2.64 5.90 -8.38
N ARG A 132 1.55 5.18 -7.97
CA ARG A 132 0.61 4.57 -8.91
C ARG A 132 -0.79 4.49 -8.31
N ILE A 133 -1.82 4.69 -9.14
CA ILE A 133 -3.23 4.48 -8.82
C ILE A 133 -3.82 3.55 -9.86
N GLU A 134 -4.39 2.43 -9.41
CA GLU A 134 -5.04 1.43 -10.26
C GLU A 134 -6.53 1.36 -9.98
N GLY A 135 -7.32 1.23 -11.04
CA GLY A 135 -8.71 0.86 -10.94
C GLY A 135 -8.86 -0.59 -10.48
N LYS A 136 -9.78 -0.84 -9.55
CA LYS A 136 -10.16 -2.19 -9.15
C LYS A 136 -11.65 -2.39 -9.40
N MET A 137 -12.05 -3.59 -9.77
CA MET A 137 -13.49 -3.88 -9.94
C MET A 137 -14.21 -3.71 -8.60
N ALA A 138 -15.31 -2.95 -8.62
CA ALA A 138 -16.21 -2.88 -7.49
C ALA A 138 -16.73 -4.30 -7.18
N GLY A 139 -16.45 -4.81 -5.97
CA GLY A 139 -16.80 -6.17 -5.60
C GLY A 139 -15.59 -7.12 -5.45
N SER A 140 -14.36 -6.70 -5.75
CA SER A 140 -13.15 -7.38 -5.28
C SER A 140 -12.97 -7.22 -3.77
N ALA A 141 -13.98 -7.36 -3.04
CA ALA A 141 -14.23 -7.40 -1.59
C ALA A 141 -13.10 -6.97 -0.61
N LEU A 142 -11.85 -6.84 -1.06
CA LEU A 142 -10.75 -6.50 -0.18
C LEU A 142 -10.67 -4.98 0.05
N LEU A 143 -10.84 -4.59 1.30
CA LEU A 143 -10.49 -3.27 1.81
C LEU A 143 -9.17 -3.42 2.56
N GLN A 144 -8.19 -2.56 2.26
CA GLN A 144 -6.88 -2.62 2.89
C GLN A 144 -6.37 -1.23 3.21
N VAL A 145 -5.67 -1.09 4.32
CA VAL A 145 -4.89 0.11 4.64
C VAL A 145 -3.63 -0.28 5.39
N ILE A 146 -2.52 0.34 5.03
CA ILE A 146 -1.26 0.30 5.79
C ILE A 146 -1.04 1.67 6.39
N GLY A 147 -0.83 1.73 7.70
CA GLY A 147 -0.57 3.00 8.38
C GLY A 147 -0.26 2.83 9.86
N THR A 148 -0.05 3.97 10.52
CA THR A 148 0.29 3.99 11.94
C THR A 148 -0.98 3.97 12.78
N ALA A 149 -1.05 3.02 13.71
CA ALA A 149 -2.14 2.91 14.68
C ALA A 149 -2.13 4.07 15.66
N ALA A 150 -3.30 4.58 15.95
CA ALA A 150 -3.54 5.63 16.94
C ALA A 150 -4.87 5.40 17.66
N SER A 151 -5.02 5.97 18.85
CA SER A 151 -6.25 5.89 19.65
C SER A 151 -6.71 4.44 19.86
N THR A 152 -5.76 3.53 20.12
CA THR A 152 -6.04 2.11 20.30
C THR A 152 -6.76 1.85 21.60
N ASP A 153 -7.96 1.27 21.52
CA ASP A 153 -8.74 0.78 22.66
C ASP A 153 -8.75 -0.75 22.64
N SER A 154 -7.97 -1.35 23.55
CA SER A 154 -7.86 -2.81 23.67
C SER A 154 -9.12 -3.46 24.24
N THR A 155 -9.98 -2.70 24.93
CA THR A 155 -11.26 -3.18 25.49
C THR A 155 -12.35 -3.18 24.43
N ALA A 156 -12.53 -2.04 23.74
CA ALA A 156 -13.48 -1.92 22.65
C ALA A 156 -13.01 -2.60 21.36
N LYS A 157 -11.73 -3.00 21.28
CA LYS A 157 -11.11 -3.58 20.09
C LYS A 157 -11.19 -2.65 18.87
N THR A 158 -10.92 -1.38 19.09
CA THR A 158 -10.90 -0.37 18.03
C THR A 158 -9.57 0.36 18.01
N LEU A 159 -9.22 0.90 16.84
CA LEU A 159 -8.10 1.81 16.66
C LEU A 159 -8.39 2.76 15.49
N LYS A 160 -7.51 3.72 15.26
CA LYS A 160 -7.56 4.60 14.09
C LYS A 160 -6.29 4.49 13.26
N ILE A 161 -6.46 4.62 11.93
CA ILE A 161 -5.40 4.95 10.99
C ILE A 161 -5.82 6.24 10.28
N ASN A 162 -5.19 7.35 10.61
CA ASN A 162 -5.63 8.69 10.22
C ASN A 162 -7.12 8.93 10.56
N ALA A 163 -7.98 9.17 9.56
CA ALA A 163 -9.41 9.36 9.78
C ALA A 163 -10.22 8.05 9.82
N LEU A 164 -9.63 6.92 9.43
CA LEU A 164 -10.32 5.63 9.42
C LEU A 164 -10.40 5.04 10.82
N VAL A 165 -11.61 4.73 11.27
CA VAL A 165 -11.84 3.87 12.44
C VAL A 165 -11.80 2.41 11.99
N VAL A 166 -11.11 1.59 12.76
CA VAL A 166 -10.98 0.14 12.53
C VAL A 166 -11.56 -0.59 13.73
N ASP A 167 -12.53 -1.44 13.49
CA ASP A 167 -13.01 -2.44 14.46
C ASP A 167 -12.28 -3.75 14.19
N PHE A 168 -11.43 -4.17 15.13
CA PHE A 168 -10.67 -5.41 15.04
C PHE A 168 -11.14 -6.52 15.97
N SER A 169 -12.37 -6.40 16.50
CA SER A 169 -12.94 -7.39 17.43
C SER A 169 -13.04 -8.80 16.83
N GLY A 170 -13.24 -8.89 15.50
CA GLY A 170 -13.31 -10.16 14.74
C GLY A 170 -12.03 -10.51 13.99
N ALA A 171 -10.95 -9.74 14.13
CA ALA A 171 -9.78 -9.89 13.30
C ALA A 171 -8.78 -10.94 13.84
N THR A 172 -8.11 -11.63 12.91
CA THR A 172 -6.90 -12.40 13.21
C THR A 172 -5.72 -11.43 13.33
N LEU A 173 -4.98 -11.51 14.44
CA LEU A 173 -3.78 -10.72 14.70
C LEU A 173 -2.54 -11.52 14.28
N THR A 174 -1.70 -10.97 13.41
CA THR A 174 -0.48 -11.61 12.89
C THR A 174 0.74 -10.79 13.30
N ASP A 175 1.77 -11.46 13.82
CA ASP A 175 3.06 -10.88 14.24
C ASP A 175 2.98 -9.86 15.39
N PHE A 176 1.86 -9.76 16.07
CA PHE A 176 1.73 -8.94 17.26
C PHE A 176 2.22 -9.68 18.52
N PRO A 177 2.76 -8.95 19.51
CA PRO A 177 2.97 -9.50 20.83
C PRO A 177 1.61 -9.86 21.48
N ALA A 178 1.63 -10.63 22.56
CA ALA A 178 0.42 -11.05 23.28
C ALA A 178 -0.45 -9.88 23.78
N THR A 179 0.14 -8.69 23.90
CA THR A 179 -0.57 -7.45 24.29
C THR A 179 -1.44 -6.88 23.18
N GLY A 180 -1.28 -7.37 21.95
CA GLY A 180 -1.98 -6.87 20.78
C GLY A 180 -1.44 -5.55 20.24
N PRO A 181 -2.21 -4.88 19.33
CA PRO A 181 -1.81 -3.61 18.72
C PRO A 181 -1.80 -2.47 19.76
N LYS A 182 -0.91 -1.50 19.52
CA LYS A 182 -0.77 -0.27 20.33
C LYS A 182 -0.52 0.93 19.44
N ASP A 183 -0.70 2.12 20.00
CA ASP A 183 -0.39 3.36 19.32
C ASP A 183 1.08 3.42 18.88
N GLY A 184 1.31 3.87 17.65
CA GLY A 184 2.62 3.93 17.02
C GLY A 184 3.02 2.69 16.23
N ASP A 185 2.31 1.58 16.35
CA ASP A 185 2.55 0.41 15.50
C ASP A 185 2.22 0.75 14.05
N VAL A 186 3.10 0.39 13.11
CA VAL A 186 2.76 0.38 11.68
C VAL A 186 2.11 -0.96 11.40
N ILE A 187 0.88 -0.92 10.93
CA ILE A 187 0.04 -2.11 10.74
C ILE A 187 -0.58 -2.13 9.35
N GLU A 188 -0.77 -3.33 8.85
CA GLU A 188 -1.63 -3.61 7.71
C GLU A 188 -2.96 -4.12 8.23
N VAL A 189 -4.05 -3.50 7.79
CA VAL A 189 -5.42 -3.87 8.14
C VAL A 189 -6.14 -4.30 6.88
N GLN A 190 -6.77 -5.45 6.94
CA GLN A 190 -7.62 -5.98 5.87
C GLN A 190 -9.02 -6.25 6.39
N GLY A 191 -10.01 -6.00 5.53
CA GLY A 191 -11.43 -6.27 5.79
C GLY A 191 -12.21 -6.35 4.49
N ILE A 192 -13.51 -6.60 4.58
CA ILE A 192 -14.38 -6.73 3.42
C ILE A 192 -15.63 -5.87 3.52
N THR A 193 -15.87 -5.22 4.66
CA THR A 193 -17.05 -4.38 4.89
C THR A 193 -16.72 -3.14 5.68
N LEU A 194 -17.47 -2.09 5.41
CA LEU A 194 -17.56 -0.91 6.28
C LEU A 194 -18.87 -0.96 7.06
N SER A 195 -18.84 -0.52 8.31
CA SER A 195 -20.06 -0.28 9.08
C SER A 195 -20.85 0.90 8.50
N SER A 196 -22.08 1.10 8.94
CA SER A 196 -22.90 2.27 8.57
C SER A 196 -22.26 3.61 8.99
N ALA A 197 -21.38 3.60 9.97
CA ALA A 197 -20.59 4.75 10.42
C ALA A 197 -19.25 4.90 9.66
N GLY A 198 -18.96 4.04 8.68
CA GLY A 198 -17.73 4.09 7.87
C GLY A 198 -16.52 3.45 8.55
N ALA A 199 -16.67 2.76 9.67
CA ALA A 199 -15.57 2.00 10.28
C ALA A 199 -15.29 0.72 9.49
N LEU A 200 -14.02 0.38 9.33
CA LEU A 200 -13.60 -0.87 8.70
C LEU A 200 -13.75 -2.03 9.68
N ASN A 201 -14.60 -2.99 9.34
CA ASN A 201 -14.69 -4.26 10.06
C ASN A 201 -13.51 -5.14 9.63
N ALA A 202 -12.46 -5.14 10.42
CA ALA A 202 -11.24 -5.85 10.08
C ALA A 202 -11.40 -7.37 10.22
N THR A 203 -10.87 -8.10 9.26
CA THR A 203 -10.75 -9.57 9.31
C THR A 203 -9.32 -10.00 9.66
N ARG A 204 -8.33 -9.13 9.38
CA ARG A 204 -6.91 -9.36 9.67
C ARG A 204 -6.20 -8.06 9.99
N LEU A 205 -5.34 -8.11 11.01
CA LEU A 205 -4.31 -7.12 11.28
C LEU A 205 -2.95 -7.80 11.26
N GLU A 206 -1.98 -7.18 10.62
CA GLU A 206 -0.58 -7.63 10.61
C GLU A 206 0.34 -6.50 11.08
N LEU A 207 1.22 -6.80 12.05
CA LEU A 207 2.26 -5.85 12.46
C LEU A 207 3.35 -5.76 11.39
N ARG A 208 3.61 -4.53 10.92
CA ARG A 208 4.61 -4.23 9.89
C ARG A 208 5.84 -3.51 10.44
N SER A 209 5.78 -3.03 11.69
CA SER A 209 6.90 -2.34 12.33
C SER A 209 8.10 -3.28 12.47
N GLY A 210 9.26 -2.85 11.95
CA GLY A 210 10.52 -3.60 12.07
C GLY A 210 10.73 -4.72 11.04
N LYS A 211 9.92 -4.78 9.99
CA LYS A 211 10.12 -5.72 8.85
C LYS A 211 10.87 -5.06 7.70
#